data_4e5e570ef814242bb519c4160c39259b
#
_entry.id   4e5e570ef814242bb519c4160c39259b
#
_cell.length_a   1.000
_cell.length_b   1.000
_cell.length_c   1.000
_cell.angle_alpha   90.00
_cell.angle_beta   90.00
_cell.angle_gamma   90.00
#
_symmetry.space_group_name_H-M   'P 1'
#
loop_
_entity.id
_entity.type
_entity.pdbx_description
1 polymer ?
#
loop_
_entity_poly.entity_id
_entity_poly.type
_entity_poly.pdbx_seq_one_letter_code
_entity_poly.pdbx_strand_id
1 'polypeptide(L)'
;MTTSADLLQGLNVYLIGMMGVGKTSVGKAVAQKMNYRFFDTDDLITQVQGETIPEIFANSGEDYFRELETKVLEQLSTCNRSVIATGGGIILKRMNWSFLQQGLVIWLDASVDLIMERLAEDQTRPLLQTENPQQTLETLWWKRRSRYAQADLQVEIQREQSPSYIATRILEQIPSVIKEKPD
;
A
#
# COMPACT_ATOMS: atom_id res chain seq x y z
N MET A 1 29.53 3.32 -1.48
CA MET A 1 28.34 3.13 -2.32
C MET A 1 27.16 3.75 -1.61
N THR A 2 26.46 4.68 -2.26
CA THR A 2 25.27 5.33 -1.72
C THR A 2 24.13 4.30 -1.71
N THR A 3 23.53 4.06 -0.55
CA THR A 3 22.40 3.12 -0.43
C THR A 3 21.08 3.79 -0.84
N SER A 4 20.05 3.01 -1.15
CA SER A 4 18.71 3.55 -1.42
C SER A 4 18.15 4.34 -0.22
N ALA A 5 18.51 3.96 1.00
CA ALA A 5 18.15 4.70 2.21
C ALA A 5 18.84 6.08 2.28
N ASP A 6 20.09 6.17 1.85
CA ASP A 6 20.82 7.45 1.78
C ASP A 6 20.23 8.37 0.72
N LEU A 7 19.82 7.81 -0.43
CA LEU A 7 19.19 8.57 -1.52
C LEU A 7 17.84 9.16 -1.09
N LEU A 8 17.07 8.45 -0.27
CA LEU A 8 15.77 8.93 0.23
C LEU A 8 15.89 9.99 1.32
N GLN A 9 17.08 10.21 1.88
CA GLN A 9 17.34 11.23 2.91
C GLN A 9 16.34 11.23 4.08
N GLY A 10 15.84 10.04 4.42
CA GLY A 10 14.86 9.85 5.50
C GLY A 10 13.41 9.99 5.11
N LEU A 11 13.09 10.22 3.84
CA LEU A 11 11.69 10.21 3.35
C LEU A 11 11.01 8.87 3.64
N ASN A 12 9.71 8.92 3.87
CA ASN A 12 8.88 7.74 4.01
C ASN A 12 8.69 7.05 2.64
N VAL A 13 8.44 5.75 2.67
CA VAL A 13 8.06 4.94 1.52
C VAL A 13 6.63 4.47 1.73
N TYR A 14 5.74 4.79 0.80
CA TYR A 14 4.34 4.37 0.83
C TYR A 14 4.11 3.26 -0.20
N LEU A 15 3.60 2.12 0.25
CA LEU A 15 3.20 1.02 -0.64
C LEU A 15 1.70 1.11 -0.88
N ILE A 16 1.31 1.33 -2.13
CA ILE A 16 -0.09 1.33 -2.58
C ILE A 16 -0.35 0.16 -3.53
N GLY A 17 -1.59 -0.17 -3.76
CA GLY A 17 -2.01 -1.26 -4.64
C GLY A 17 -3.25 -1.97 -4.10
N MET A 18 -3.77 -2.89 -4.90
CA MET A 18 -4.97 -3.65 -4.54
C MET A 18 -4.78 -4.49 -3.28
N MET A 19 -5.90 -4.81 -2.63
CA MET A 19 -5.92 -5.81 -1.55
C MET A 19 -5.32 -7.13 -2.04
N GLY A 20 -4.63 -7.85 -1.17
CA GLY A 20 -4.03 -9.15 -1.50
C GLY A 20 -2.78 -9.11 -2.38
N VAL A 21 -2.31 -7.92 -2.81
CA VAL A 21 -1.10 -7.81 -3.63
C VAL A 21 0.20 -8.07 -2.85
N GLY A 22 0.15 -8.01 -1.51
CA GLY A 22 1.31 -8.32 -0.65
C GLY A 22 2.01 -7.10 -0.06
N LYS A 23 1.35 -5.93 0.04
CA LYS A 23 1.93 -4.70 0.59
C LYS A 23 2.55 -4.87 1.98
N THR A 24 1.87 -5.58 2.88
CA THR A 24 2.34 -5.83 4.24
C THR A 24 3.64 -6.63 4.26
N SER A 25 3.68 -7.77 3.55
CA SER A 25 4.86 -8.65 3.51
C SER A 25 6.04 -7.98 2.80
N VAL A 26 5.80 -7.35 1.65
CA VAL A 26 6.83 -6.61 0.91
C VAL A 26 7.30 -5.41 1.72
N GLY A 27 6.40 -4.68 2.36
CA GLY A 27 6.73 -3.52 3.20
C GLY A 27 7.65 -3.88 4.37
N LYS A 28 7.38 -4.98 5.06
CA LYS A 28 8.28 -5.50 6.12
C LYS A 28 9.67 -5.82 5.57
N ALA A 29 9.75 -6.46 4.40
CA ALA A 29 11.03 -6.80 3.78
C ALA A 29 11.81 -5.55 3.32
N VAL A 30 11.13 -4.54 2.75
CA VAL A 30 11.74 -3.26 2.39
C VAL A 30 12.27 -2.53 3.64
N ALA A 31 11.43 -2.43 4.67
CA ALA A 31 11.79 -1.77 5.93
C ALA A 31 13.03 -2.41 6.58
N GLN A 32 13.08 -3.75 6.61
CA GLN A 32 14.22 -4.48 7.13
C GLN A 32 15.52 -4.18 6.34
N LYS A 33 15.45 -4.19 5.00
CA LYS A 33 16.61 -3.93 4.15
C LYS A 33 17.10 -2.48 4.24
N MET A 34 16.20 -1.53 4.51
CA MET A 34 16.53 -0.10 4.63
C MET A 34 16.85 0.33 6.06
N ASN A 35 16.68 -0.56 7.04
CA ASN A 35 16.69 -0.20 8.47
C ASN A 35 15.70 0.94 8.80
N TYR A 36 14.49 0.84 8.24
CA TYR A 36 13.35 1.73 8.47
C TYR A 36 12.32 1.07 9.38
N ARG A 37 11.46 1.88 10.01
CA ARG A 37 10.28 1.39 10.74
C ARG A 37 9.24 0.91 9.73
N PHE A 38 8.44 -0.07 10.13
CA PHE A 38 7.31 -0.54 9.33
C PHE A 38 5.99 -0.22 10.02
N PHE A 39 5.02 0.25 9.23
CA PHE A 39 3.64 0.46 9.65
C PHE A 39 2.68 -0.09 8.60
N ASP A 40 1.55 -0.64 9.07
CA ASP A 40 0.39 -0.99 8.24
C ASP A 40 -0.79 -0.15 8.70
N THR A 41 -1.43 0.59 7.78
CA THR A 41 -2.54 1.48 8.14
C THR A 41 -3.75 0.72 8.65
N ASP A 42 -4.04 -0.46 8.12
CA ASP A 42 -5.17 -1.29 8.53
C ASP A 42 -4.96 -1.82 9.97
N ASP A 43 -3.73 -2.27 10.27
CA ASP A 43 -3.37 -2.73 11.63
C ASP A 43 -3.50 -1.59 12.65
N LEU A 44 -3.05 -0.38 12.31
CA LEU A 44 -3.17 0.77 13.19
C LEU A 44 -4.62 1.20 13.40
N ILE A 45 -5.46 1.16 12.37
CA ILE A 45 -6.89 1.45 12.49
C ILE A 45 -7.55 0.47 13.44
N THR A 46 -7.34 -0.84 13.26
CA THR A 46 -7.88 -1.87 14.15
C THR A 46 -7.40 -1.70 15.59
N GLN A 47 -6.13 -1.38 15.78
CA GLN A 47 -5.56 -1.19 17.10
C GLN A 47 -6.16 0.02 17.83
N VAL A 48 -6.36 1.14 17.13
CA VAL A 48 -6.92 2.37 17.70
C VAL A 48 -8.41 2.25 17.96
N GLN A 49 -9.15 1.59 17.06
CA GLN A 49 -10.61 1.44 17.19
C GLN A 49 -10.99 0.31 18.14
N GLY A 50 -10.14 -0.70 18.34
CA GLY A 50 -10.48 -1.91 19.10
C GLY A 50 -11.50 -2.80 18.36
N GLU A 51 -11.72 -2.57 17.08
CA GLU A 51 -12.64 -3.31 16.20
C GLU A 51 -11.89 -3.78 14.95
N THR A 52 -12.30 -4.91 14.40
CA THR A 52 -11.80 -5.39 13.10
C THR A 52 -12.33 -4.52 11.94
N ILE A 53 -11.65 -4.53 10.79
CA ILE A 53 -12.13 -3.78 9.62
C ILE A 53 -13.56 -4.17 9.21
N PRO A 54 -13.95 -5.47 9.15
CA PRO A 54 -15.35 -5.85 8.90
C PRO A 54 -16.34 -5.27 9.91
N GLU A 55 -16.00 -5.25 11.20
CA GLU A 55 -16.85 -4.67 12.24
C GLU A 55 -17.02 -3.16 12.05
N ILE A 56 -15.94 -2.44 11.73
CA ILE A 56 -16.00 -0.99 11.44
C ILE A 56 -16.94 -0.73 10.26
N PHE A 57 -16.85 -1.51 9.18
CA PHE A 57 -17.74 -1.39 8.02
C PHE A 57 -19.19 -1.70 8.39
N ALA A 58 -19.44 -2.73 9.18
CA ALA A 58 -20.79 -3.12 9.61
C ALA A 58 -21.42 -2.10 10.56
N ASN A 59 -20.65 -1.59 11.53
CA ASN A 59 -21.14 -0.72 12.59
C ASN A 59 -21.21 0.76 12.18
N SER A 60 -20.23 1.23 11.40
CA SER A 60 -20.01 2.66 11.11
C SER A 60 -19.97 3.00 9.61
N GLY A 61 -19.88 2.00 8.74
CA GLY A 61 -19.88 2.17 7.30
C GLY A 61 -18.54 2.51 6.66
N GLU A 62 -18.50 2.46 5.33
CA GLU A 62 -17.29 2.70 4.55
C GLU A 62 -16.76 4.14 4.72
N ASP A 63 -17.62 5.15 4.72
CA ASP A 63 -17.22 6.56 4.82
C ASP A 63 -16.44 6.83 6.11
N TYR A 64 -16.89 6.28 7.22
CA TYR A 64 -16.20 6.38 8.50
C TYR A 64 -14.81 5.71 8.45
N PHE A 65 -14.71 4.50 7.85
CA PHE A 65 -13.44 3.84 7.64
C PHE A 65 -12.48 4.70 6.80
N ARG A 66 -12.97 5.35 5.74
CA ARG A 66 -12.16 6.26 4.91
C ARG A 66 -11.67 7.49 5.66
N GLU A 67 -12.42 7.97 6.64
CA GLU A 67 -11.96 9.05 7.53
C GLU A 67 -10.84 8.58 8.44
N LEU A 68 -10.95 7.36 8.98
CA LEU A 68 -9.90 6.75 9.80
C LEU A 68 -8.61 6.53 8.99
N GLU A 69 -8.71 6.02 7.76
CA GLU A 69 -7.56 5.89 6.86
C GLU A 69 -6.84 7.24 6.68
N THR A 70 -7.58 8.31 6.44
CA THR A 70 -7.02 9.66 6.27
C THR A 70 -6.32 10.14 7.53
N LYS A 71 -6.93 9.99 8.71
CA LYS A 71 -6.34 10.40 9.99
C LYS A 71 -5.06 9.64 10.31
N VAL A 72 -5.04 8.32 10.10
CA VAL A 72 -3.85 7.49 10.32
C VAL A 72 -2.74 7.88 9.35
N LEU A 73 -3.07 8.08 8.07
CA LEU A 73 -2.09 8.50 7.06
C LEU A 73 -1.49 9.88 7.38
N GLU A 74 -2.31 10.84 7.81
CA GLU A 74 -1.87 12.16 8.25
C GLU A 74 -0.83 12.06 9.39
N GLN A 75 -1.13 11.26 10.41
CA GLN A 75 -0.20 11.04 11.52
C GLN A 75 1.10 10.37 11.07
N LEU A 76 1.02 9.35 10.22
CA LEU A 76 2.18 8.65 9.69
C LEU A 76 3.03 9.55 8.77
N SER A 77 2.43 10.51 8.08
CA SER A 77 3.16 11.45 7.21
C SER A 77 4.14 12.34 7.98
N THR A 78 3.90 12.54 9.28
CA THR A 78 4.82 13.28 10.15
C THR A 78 6.04 12.46 10.61
N CYS A 79 6.02 11.15 10.40
CA CYS A 79 7.15 10.26 10.66
C CYS A 79 8.23 10.42 9.58
N ASN A 80 9.44 9.95 9.92
CA ASN A 80 10.55 9.82 8.99
C ASN A 80 11.08 8.38 9.01
N ARG A 81 11.77 7.96 7.96
CA ARG A 81 12.39 6.63 7.86
C ARG A 81 11.40 5.51 8.15
N SER A 82 10.24 5.58 7.49
CA SER A 82 9.19 4.60 7.66
C SER A 82 8.75 4.03 6.32
N VAL A 83 8.46 2.73 6.29
CA VAL A 83 7.76 2.06 5.20
C VAL A 83 6.33 1.84 5.66
N ILE A 84 5.38 2.34 4.89
CA ILE A 84 3.97 2.36 5.24
C ILE A 84 3.20 1.56 4.20
N ALA A 85 2.68 0.39 4.58
CA ALA A 85 1.72 -0.35 3.79
C ALA A 85 0.33 0.26 4.01
N THR A 86 -0.36 0.62 2.93
CA THR A 86 -1.65 1.30 2.99
C THR A 86 -2.81 0.37 2.65
N GLY A 87 -4.01 0.71 3.08
CA GLY A 87 -5.23 0.08 2.60
C GLY A 87 -5.43 0.31 1.09
N GLY A 88 -6.06 -0.63 0.39
CA GLY A 88 -6.23 -0.55 -1.07
C GLY A 88 -7.07 0.64 -1.54
N GLY A 89 -7.88 1.23 -0.66
CA GLY A 89 -8.71 2.40 -0.94
C GLY A 89 -8.09 3.74 -0.57
N ILE A 90 -6.84 3.78 -0.07
CA ILE A 90 -6.17 5.01 0.37
C ILE A 90 -6.12 6.07 -0.73
N ILE A 91 -6.03 5.64 -2.00
CA ILE A 91 -5.93 6.48 -3.19
C ILE A 91 -7.25 7.16 -3.59
N LEU A 92 -8.37 6.82 -2.94
CA LEU A 92 -9.70 7.29 -3.33
C LEU A 92 -9.94 8.76 -2.93
N LYS A 93 -9.43 9.18 -1.78
CA LYS A 93 -9.55 10.58 -1.33
C LYS A 93 -8.38 11.41 -1.85
N ARG A 94 -8.70 12.55 -2.50
CA ARG A 94 -7.68 13.50 -3.01
C ARG A 94 -6.76 14.01 -1.91
N MET A 95 -7.28 14.23 -0.71
CA MET A 95 -6.49 14.69 0.44
C MET A 95 -5.37 13.70 0.78
N ASN A 96 -5.59 12.40 0.67
CA ASN A 96 -4.58 11.41 0.98
C ASN A 96 -3.34 11.55 0.09
N TRP A 97 -3.51 11.98 -1.16
CA TRP A 97 -2.38 12.21 -2.06
C TRP A 97 -1.46 13.34 -1.59
N SER A 98 -1.97 14.35 -0.90
CA SER A 98 -1.11 15.40 -0.32
C SER A 98 -0.17 14.88 0.77
N PHE A 99 -0.55 13.79 1.46
CA PHE A 99 0.30 13.10 2.41
C PHE A 99 1.24 12.09 1.74
N LEU A 100 0.71 11.29 0.81
CA LEU A 100 1.49 10.30 0.08
C LEU A 100 2.66 10.94 -0.69
N GLN A 101 2.43 12.08 -1.35
CA GLN A 101 3.42 12.79 -2.15
C GLN A 101 4.53 13.46 -1.34
N GLN A 102 4.47 13.43 -0.01
CA GLN A 102 5.57 13.86 0.87
C GLN A 102 6.68 12.80 0.97
N GLY A 103 6.49 11.61 0.43
CA GLY A 103 7.47 10.54 0.39
C GLY A 103 7.53 9.89 -0.98
N LEU A 104 8.14 8.72 -1.04
CA LEU A 104 8.20 7.89 -2.24
C LEU A 104 6.98 6.96 -2.30
N VAL A 105 6.17 7.09 -3.34
CA VAL A 105 4.97 6.26 -3.54
C VAL A 105 5.28 5.12 -4.51
N ILE A 106 5.10 3.89 -4.07
CA ILE A 106 5.36 2.68 -4.85
C ILE A 106 4.06 1.91 -5.03
N TRP A 107 3.66 1.71 -6.28
CA TRP A 107 2.53 0.86 -6.63
C TRP A 107 2.99 -0.58 -6.84
N LEU A 108 2.50 -1.49 -6.00
CA LEU A 108 2.61 -2.93 -6.23
C LEU A 108 1.42 -3.36 -7.11
N ASP A 109 1.72 -3.76 -8.33
CA ASP A 109 0.72 -4.15 -9.32
C ASP A 109 0.77 -5.66 -9.56
N ALA A 110 -0.36 -6.32 -9.48
CA ALA A 110 -0.51 -7.75 -9.77
C ALA A 110 -1.76 -7.99 -10.61
N SER A 111 -1.75 -9.06 -11.38
CA SER A 111 -2.94 -9.49 -12.12
C SER A 111 -4.10 -9.83 -11.16
N VAL A 112 -5.33 -9.62 -11.61
CA VAL A 112 -6.53 -9.98 -10.85
C VAL A 112 -6.51 -11.46 -10.49
N ASP A 113 -6.09 -12.34 -11.40
CA ASP A 113 -5.99 -13.79 -11.16
C ASP A 113 -5.05 -14.10 -10.00
N LEU A 114 -3.88 -13.46 -9.95
CA LEU A 114 -2.93 -13.66 -8.86
C LEU A 114 -3.48 -13.17 -7.51
N ILE A 115 -4.19 -12.05 -7.53
CA ILE A 115 -4.84 -11.51 -6.33
C ILE A 115 -5.95 -12.46 -5.86
N MET A 116 -6.77 -12.97 -6.78
CA MET A 116 -7.83 -13.94 -6.47
C MET A 116 -7.29 -15.22 -5.85
N GLU A 117 -6.20 -15.76 -6.38
CA GLU A 117 -5.52 -16.91 -5.78
C GLU A 117 -5.12 -16.65 -4.33
N ARG A 118 -4.51 -15.49 -4.06
CA ARG A 118 -4.04 -15.12 -2.72
C ARG A 118 -5.18 -14.85 -1.74
N LEU A 119 -6.34 -14.42 -2.24
CA LEU A 119 -7.52 -14.11 -1.45
C LEU A 119 -8.51 -15.26 -1.35
N ALA A 120 -8.26 -16.42 -2.00
CA ALA A 120 -9.19 -17.55 -2.04
C ALA A 120 -9.63 -18.03 -0.64
N GLU A 121 -8.77 -17.89 0.36
CA GLU A 121 -9.03 -18.29 1.75
C GLU A 121 -9.31 -17.10 2.69
N ASP A 122 -9.22 -15.86 2.19
CA ASP A 122 -9.38 -14.65 2.99
C ASP A 122 -10.83 -14.12 2.94
N GLN A 123 -11.59 -14.39 3.99
CA GLN A 123 -12.96 -13.89 4.17
C GLN A 123 -13.03 -12.53 4.90
N THR A 124 -11.89 -11.91 5.19
CA THR A 124 -11.82 -10.68 6.00
C THR A 124 -11.99 -9.39 5.19
N ARG A 125 -12.27 -9.50 3.89
CA ARG A 125 -12.38 -8.34 2.98
C ARG A 125 -13.84 -7.97 2.69
N PRO A 126 -14.41 -6.94 3.37
CA PRO A 126 -15.82 -6.58 3.22
C PRO A 126 -16.25 -6.32 1.77
N LEU A 127 -15.38 -5.68 0.97
CA LEU A 127 -15.65 -5.35 -0.43
C LEU A 127 -15.72 -6.55 -1.38
N LEU A 128 -15.27 -7.74 -0.96
CA LEU A 128 -15.32 -8.97 -1.72
C LEU A 128 -16.40 -9.95 -1.24
N GLN A 129 -17.19 -9.58 -0.24
CA GLN A 129 -18.35 -10.35 0.23
C GLN A 129 -19.53 -10.13 -0.73
N THR A 130 -19.40 -10.62 -1.96
CA THR A 130 -20.37 -10.48 -3.05
C THR A 130 -20.60 -11.84 -3.71
N GLU A 131 -21.65 -11.95 -4.52
CA GLU A 131 -21.96 -13.17 -5.27
C GLU A 131 -20.86 -13.55 -6.29
N ASN A 132 -20.15 -12.53 -6.83
CA ASN A 132 -19.04 -12.74 -7.76
C ASN A 132 -17.82 -11.90 -7.36
N PRO A 133 -16.97 -12.40 -6.44
CA PRO A 133 -15.79 -11.69 -5.96
C PRO A 133 -14.79 -11.33 -7.07
N GLN A 134 -14.61 -12.21 -8.06
CA GLN A 134 -13.71 -11.96 -9.19
C GLN A 134 -14.15 -10.75 -10.00
N GLN A 135 -15.41 -10.70 -10.42
CA GLN A 135 -15.95 -9.55 -11.17
C GLN A 135 -15.89 -8.26 -10.37
N THR A 136 -16.13 -8.34 -9.05
CA THR A 136 -16.01 -7.20 -8.14
C THR A 136 -14.57 -6.69 -8.11
N LEU A 137 -13.60 -7.60 -8.00
CA LEU A 137 -12.17 -7.25 -7.97
C LEU A 137 -11.70 -6.65 -9.31
N GLU A 138 -12.12 -7.23 -10.45
CA GLU A 138 -11.85 -6.68 -11.78
C GLU A 138 -12.40 -5.25 -11.91
N THR A 139 -13.65 -5.04 -11.48
CA THR A 139 -14.28 -3.72 -11.50
C THR A 139 -13.52 -2.72 -10.64
N LEU A 140 -13.11 -3.11 -9.43
CA LEU A 140 -12.31 -2.28 -8.54
C LEU A 140 -10.94 -1.96 -9.15
N TRP A 141 -10.28 -2.93 -9.77
CA TRP A 141 -8.99 -2.76 -10.42
C TRP A 141 -9.08 -1.73 -11.57
N TRP A 142 -10.06 -1.88 -12.45
CA TRP A 142 -10.29 -0.93 -13.54
C TRP A 142 -10.57 0.50 -13.05
N LYS A 143 -11.42 0.65 -12.03
CA LYS A 143 -11.75 1.95 -11.44
C LYS A 143 -10.58 2.63 -10.73
N ARG A 144 -9.64 1.85 -10.20
CA ARG A 144 -8.54 2.35 -9.36
C ARG A 144 -7.21 2.48 -10.08
N ARG A 145 -7.02 1.76 -11.19
CA ARG A 145 -5.74 1.67 -11.89
C ARG A 145 -5.14 3.04 -12.23
N SER A 146 -5.93 3.95 -12.78
CA SER A 146 -5.47 5.30 -13.13
C SER A 146 -5.01 6.12 -11.91
N ARG A 147 -5.56 5.84 -10.74
CA ARG A 147 -5.14 6.47 -9.49
C ARG A 147 -3.85 5.85 -8.95
N TYR A 148 -3.73 4.52 -8.97
CA TYR A 148 -2.48 3.86 -8.62
C TYR A 148 -1.31 4.28 -9.53
N ALA A 149 -1.57 4.52 -10.81
CA ALA A 149 -0.59 4.96 -11.79
C ALA A 149 -0.01 6.36 -11.52
N GLN A 150 -0.49 7.10 -10.52
CA GLN A 150 0.12 8.34 -10.04
C GLN A 150 1.32 8.10 -9.11
N ALA A 151 1.63 6.84 -8.79
CA ALA A 151 2.80 6.47 -8.01
C ALA A 151 4.11 6.88 -8.71
N ASP A 152 5.14 7.13 -7.93
CA ASP A 152 6.48 7.42 -8.45
C ASP A 152 7.14 6.19 -9.10
N LEU A 153 6.82 4.99 -8.60
CA LEU A 153 7.36 3.72 -9.08
C LEU A 153 6.26 2.67 -9.15
N GLN A 154 6.16 1.95 -10.27
CA GLN A 154 5.32 0.78 -10.43
C GLN A 154 6.16 -0.49 -10.45
N VAL A 155 5.81 -1.46 -9.61
CA VAL A 155 6.49 -2.76 -9.53
C VAL A 155 5.46 -3.86 -9.80
N GLU A 156 5.62 -4.51 -10.94
CA GLU A 156 4.79 -5.66 -11.30
C GLU A 156 5.17 -6.89 -10.47
N ILE A 157 4.16 -7.51 -9.87
CA ILE A 157 4.30 -8.68 -9.02
C ILE A 157 3.90 -9.92 -9.81
N GLN A 158 4.77 -10.93 -9.83
CA GLN A 158 4.54 -12.20 -10.49
C GLN A 158 4.40 -13.33 -9.47
N ARG A 159 3.88 -14.48 -9.94
CA ARG A 159 3.84 -15.71 -9.14
C ARG A 159 5.25 -16.07 -8.69
N GLU A 160 5.33 -16.78 -7.58
CA GLU A 160 6.59 -17.33 -7.02
C GLU A 160 7.64 -16.30 -6.60
N GLN A 161 7.38 -15.00 -6.73
CA GLN A 161 8.27 -13.97 -6.21
C GLN A 161 8.10 -13.83 -4.70
N SER A 162 9.20 -14.04 -3.96
CA SER A 162 9.19 -13.83 -2.52
C SER A 162 9.14 -12.33 -2.17
N PRO A 163 8.59 -11.95 -1.00
CA PRO A 163 8.62 -10.57 -0.53
C PRO A 163 10.04 -9.97 -0.49
N SER A 164 11.04 -10.77 -0.13
CA SER A 164 12.44 -10.34 -0.09
C SER A 164 13.00 -10.05 -1.49
N TYR A 165 12.64 -10.86 -2.48
CA TYR A 165 13.02 -10.63 -3.87
C TYR A 165 12.39 -9.34 -4.42
N ILE A 166 11.08 -9.14 -4.18
CA ILE A 166 10.36 -7.94 -4.58
C ILE A 166 10.99 -6.70 -3.92
N ALA A 167 11.30 -6.78 -2.62
CA ALA A 167 11.97 -5.70 -1.89
C ALA A 167 13.32 -5.35 -2.51
N THR A 168 14.13 -6.33 -2.92
CA THR A 168 15.40 -6.09 -3.61
C THR A 168 15.16 -5.34 -4.93
N ARG A 169 14.24 -5.79 -5.75
CA ARG A 169 13.87 -5.11 -7.01
C ARG A 169 13.42 -3.66 -6.79
N ILE A 170 12.65 -3.40 -5.75
CA ILE A 170 12.24 -2.05 -5.36
C ILE A 170 13.48 -1.19 -5.08
N LEU A 171 14.38 -1.66 -4.24
CA LEU A 171 15.58 -0.90 -3.85
C LEU A 171 16.49 -0.61 -5.04
N GLU A 172 16.61 -1.53 -6.00
CA GLU A 172 17.38 -1.36 -7.23
C GLU A 172 16.79 -0.29 -8.17
N GLN A 173 15.47 -0.07 -8.12
CA GLN A 173 14.78 0.89 -8.97
C GLN A 173 14.67 2.29 -8.35
N ILE A 174 14.76 2.45 -7.02
CA ILE A 174 14.70 3.74 -6.33
C ILE A 174 15.66 4.78 -6.93
N PRO A 175 16.94 4.45 -7.25
CA PRO A 175 17.86 5.44 -7.81
C PRO A 175 17.42 6.06 -9.14
N SER A 176 16.65 5.34 -9.96
CA SER A 176 16.16 5.86 -11.23
C SER A 176 15.10 6.94 -11.05
N VAL A 177 14.24 6.77 -10.04
CA VAL A 177 13.12 7.68 -9.76
C VAL A 177 13.59 8.97 -9.08
N ILE A 178 14.60 8.89 -8.20
CA ILE A 178 15.09 10.06 -7.46
C ILE A 178 15.96 10.97 -8.34
N LYS A 179 16.67 10.43 -9.32
CA LYS A 179 17.52 11.20 -10.23
C LYS A 179 16.72 12.06 -11.23
N GLU A 180 15.44 11.79 -11.40
CA GLU A 180 14.57 12.51 -12.34
C GLU A 180 13.85 13.73 -11.74
N LYS A 181 14.05 14.05 -10.44
CA LYS A 181 13.56 15.32 -9.87
C LYS A 181 14.64 16.39 -10.09
N PRO A 182 14.49 17.27 -11.10
CA PRO A 182 15.38 18.42 -11.21
C PRO A 182 15.18 19.35 -10.01
N ASP A 183 16.30 19.94 -9.54
CA ASP A 183 16.35 21.00 -8.54
C ASP A 183 15.44 22.20 -8.89
#